data_8168091ef2b7e252667bdda4ea839440
#
_entry.id   8168091ef2b7e252667bdda4ea839440
#
_cell.length_a   1.000
_cell.length_b   1.000
_cell.length_c   1.000
_cell.angle_alpha   90.00
_cell.angle_beta   90.00
_cell.angle_gamma   90.00
#
_symmetry.space_group_name_H-M   'P 1'
#
loop_
_entity.id
_entity.type
_entity.pdbx_description
1 polymer ?
#
loop_
_entity_poly.entity_id
_entity_poly.type
_entity_poly.pdbx_seq_one_letter_code
_entity_poly.pdbx_strand_id
1 'polypeptide(L)'
;MFFLTDPIEDRAKDWLDYKINYQATFAAQLMYPAVDTYEVMPWPDRIYQGLYQVAGTDRKERIPRDYSTQMQIMVNTLNDIRTSETQVSGTHGIGVLMANSLMFQRFPDHDGYDDPQFSSFYGQTLPLLKRGIPVELVHMENTPFGDTFKGLKVLVMSYSNMKPMEPRYHDFLADWVRKGGALIYCGEDIDPYQSVLEWWNSNGNQYKAPSEHLFEKLGLDRVPAAGTYPCGKGMVTVIREDPKHFVLKSGNDRQYFDAVSAAYRKSAGKEVELKNSFLLERGPYTIAAVLDESVSDAPMELSGVYIDLFDKDLPVLTHKVIRPGEQGYLYNVKRISGRAKAKVLCGASRIYDEKAGKRSYSFVAKSPLHTTNASRILLPKQPIRVCVNEKEAVSYTHLTLPTT
;
A
#
# COMPACT_ATOMS: atom_id res chain seq x y z
N MET A 1 -1.44 -8.67 -12.35
CA MET A 1 -0.90 -7.49 -11.61
C MET A 1 0.20 -7.98 -10.68
N PHE A 2 1.28 -7.23 -10.54
CA PHE A 2 2.36 -7.51 -9.60
C PHE A 2 2.89 -6.21 -9.01
N PHE A 3 3.49 -6.27 -7.84
CA PHE A 3 4.24 -5.16 -7.27
C PHE A 3 5.72 -5.36 -7.53
N LEU A 4 6.38 -4.28 -7.95
CA LEU A 4 7.83 -4.20 -8.11
C LEU A 4 8.38 -3.25 -7.05
N THR A 5 9.37 -3.72 -6.29
CA THR A 5 10.02 -2.93 -5.24
C THR A 5 11.53 -3.01 -5.35
N ASP A 6 12.21 -1.93 -5.01
CA ASP A 6 13.67 -1.86 -4.96
C ASP A 6 14.13 -1.56 -3.51
N PRO A 7 14.81 -2.50 -2.83
CA PRO A 7 15.35 -2.27 -1.49
C PRO A 7 16.60 -1.38 -1.48
N ILE A 8 17.14 -1.04 -2.65
CA ILE A 8 18.37 -0.28 -2.79
C ILE A 8 18.16 0.81 -3.83
N GLU A 9 17.90 2.02 -3.37
CA GLU A 9 17.85 3.18 -4.23
C GLU A 9 19.28 3.64 -4.61
N ASP A 10 19.42 4.20 -5.82
CA ASP A 10 20.70 4.73 -6.31
C ASP A 10 21.02 6.13 -5.73
N ARG A 11 20.57 6.43 -4.54
CA ARG A 11 20.80 7.68 -3.84
C ARG A 11 21.82 7.51 -2.74
N ALA A 12 22.59 8.56 -2.47
CA ALA A 12 23.56 8.58 -1.37
C ALA A 12 22.86 8.74 -0.01
N LYS A 13 22.29 7.65 0.47
CA LYS A 13 21.65 7.53 1.79
C LYS A 13 22.42 6.51 2.63
N ASP A 14 22.20 6.52 3.94
CA ASP A 14 22.76 5.47 4.80
C ASP A 14 21.89 4.20 4.79
N TRP A 15 22.47 3.10 5.27
CA TRP A 15 21.79 1.81 5.27
C TRP A 15 20.58 1.73 6.21
N LEU A 16 20.54 2.58 7.23
CA LEU A 16 19.39 2.65 8.13
C LEU A 16 18.21 3.28 7.40
N ASP A 17 18.44 4.34 6.64
CA ASP A 17 17.44 4.99 5.81
C ASP A 17 16.87 4.03 4.77
N TYR A 18 17.73 3.32 4.02
CA TYR A 18 17.28 2.28 3.07
C TYR A 18 16.42 1.21 3.75
N LYS A 19 16.84 0.74 4.93
CA LYS A 19 16.12 -0.28 5.68
C LYS A 19 14.73 0.18 6.09
N ILE A 20 14.61 1.38 6.64
CA ILE A 20 13.34 1.96 7.09
C ILE A 20 12.41 2.17 5.90
N ASN A 21 12.90 2.77 4.83
CA ASN A 21 12.10 3.00 3.61
C ASN A 21 11.63 1.69 2.98
N TYR A 22 12.48 0.67 2.94
CA TYR A 22 12.08 -0.61 2.37
C TYR A 22 11.08 -1.35 3.26
N GLN A 23 11.17 -1.27 4.58
CA GLN A 23 10.16 -1.83 5.48
C GLN A 23 8.79 -1.18 5.24
N ALA A 24 8.74 0.14 5.07
CA ALA A 24 7.51 0.86 4.77
C ALA A 24 6.92 0.45 3.41
N THR A 25 7.72 0.43 2.36
CA THR A 25 7.31 0.00 1.02
C THR A 25 6.83 -1.45 1.01
N PHE A 26 7.55 -2.33 1.72
CA PHE A 26 7.20 -3.74 1.83
C PHE A 26 5.88 -3.96 2.59
N ALA A 27 5.66 -3.26 3.70
CA ALA A 27 4.39 -3.33 4.41
C ALA A 27 3.24 -2.80 3.54
N ALA A 28 3.45 -1.67 2.84
CA ALA A 28 2.44 -1.07 1.98
C ALA A 28 1.98 -2.01 0.85
N GLN A 29 2.91 -2.68 0.13
CA GLN A 29 2.54 -3.62 -0.93
C GLN A 29 1.74 -4.82 -0.39
N LEU A 30 2.04 -5.29 0.82
CA LEU A 30 1.33 -6.42 1.43
C LEU A 30 -0.08 -6.06 1.89
N MET A 31 -0.35 -4.78 2.17
CA MET A 31 -1.67 -4.28 2.54
C MET A 31 -2.67 -4.27 1.38
N TYR A 32 -2.24 -4.62 0.16
CA TYR A 32 -3.13 -4.84 -0.98
C TYR A 32 -3.35 -6.34 -1.23
N PRO A 33 -4.34 -6.97 -0.57
CA PRO A 33 -4.45 -8.43 -0.49
C PRO A 33 -4.89 -9.11 -1.79
N ALA A 34 -5.34 -8.35 -2.79
CA ALA A 34 -5.71 -8.87 -4.10
C ALA A 34 -4.49 -9.24 -4.97
N VAL A 35 -3.27 -8.87 -4.57
CA VAL A 35 -2.02 -9.16 -5.30
C VAL A 35 -1.15 -10.11 -4.48
N ASP A 36 -0.67 -11.18 -5.10
CA ASP A 36 0.24 -12.17 -4.50
C ASP A 36 1.50 -12.41 -5.34
N THR A 37 1.71 -11.58 -6.36
CA THR A 37 2.89 -11.64 -7.21
C THR A 37 3.76 -10.41 -6.98
N TYR A 38 5.04 -10.66 -6.66
CA TYR A 38 5.99 -9.63 -6.27
C TYR A 38 7.29 -9.78 -7.02
N GLU A 39 7.84 -8.67 -7.46
CA GLU A 39 9.18 -8.57 -8.03
C GLU A 39 10.05 -7.68 -7.15
N VAL A 40 11.22 -8.19 -6.79
CA VAL A 40 12.20 -7.45 -5.99
C VAL A 40 13.37 -7.09 -6.88
N MET A 41 13.57 -5.83 -7.11
CA MET A 41 14.70 -5.26 -7.83
C MET A 41 15.80 -4.82 -6.84
N PRO A 42 17.03 -4.75 -7.24
CA PRO A 42 17.62 -5.33 -8.42
C PRO A 42 17.87 -6.84 -8.26
N TRP A 43 18.51 -7.45 -9.24
CA TRP A 43 18.87 -8.87 -9.15
C TRP A 43 19.81 -9.18 -7.97
N PRO A 44 19.87 -10.44 -7.52
CA PRO A 44 20.54 -10.84 -6.27
C PRO A 44 22.00 -10.41 -6.15
N ASP A 45 22.77 -10.45 -7.25
CA ASP A 45 24.19 -10.05 -7.21
C ASP A 45 24.38 -8.61 -6.76
N ARG A 46 23.50 -7.71 -7.21
CA ARG A 46 23.54 -6.31 -6.81
C ARG A 46 23.22 -6.17 -5.32
N ILE A 47 22.28 -6.93 -4.81
CA ILE A 47 21.91 -6.89 -3.39
C ILE A 47 23.01 -7.48 -2.50
N TYR A 48 23.51 -8.68 -2.81
CA TYR A 48 24.36 -9.43 -1.88
C TYR A 48 25.86 -9.26 -2.13
N GLN A 49 26.28 -8.78 -3.30
CA GLN A 49 27.69 -8.61 -3.66
C GLN A 49 28.07 -7.18 -4.06
N GLY A 50 27.09 -6.33 -4.38
CA GLY A 50 27.32 -4.95 -4.80
C GLY A 50 28.03 -4.10 -3.75
N LEU A 51 28.78 -3.11 -4.23
CA LEU A 51 29.44 -2.09 -3.41
C LEU A 51 28.72 -0.76 -3.64
N TYR A 52 28.30 -0.14 -2.57
CA TYR A 52 27.53 1.11 -2.58
C TYR A 52 28.29 2.20 -1.85
N GLN A 53 28.18 3.43 -2.34
CA GLN A 53 28.83 4.58 -1.71
C GLN A 53 28.20 4.86 -0.36
N VAL A 54 29.04 5.02 0.67
CA VAL A 54 28.63 5.45 1.99
C VAL A 54 28.33 6.95 1.95
N ALA A 55 27.15 7.36 2.40
CA ALA A 55 26.71 8.74 2.38
C ALA A 55 27.78 9.68 2.99
N GLY A 56 28.08 10.79 2.29
CA GLY A 56 29.06 11.79 2.73
C GLY A 56 30.52 11.37 2.66
N THR A 57 30.85 10.25 2.02
CA THR A 57 32.23 9.76 1.87
C THR A 57 32.51 9.22 0.47
N ASP A 58 33.78 9.04 0.10
CA ASP A 58 34.21 8.34 -1.14
C ASP A 58 34.32 6.81 -0.96
N ARG A 59 34.00 6.31 0.23
CA ARG A 59 34.14 4.89 0.57
C ARG A 59 32.96 4.10 0.03
N LYS A 60 33.24 2.90 -0.48
CA LYS A 60 32.21 1.95 -0.92
C LYS A 60 32.18 0.73 0.00
N GLU A 61 30.99 0.32 0.39
CA GLU A 61 30.76 -0.83 1.25
C GLU A 61 29.62 -1.72 0.71
N ARG A 62 29.64 -2.97 1.13
CA ARG A 62 28.50 -3.87 0.94
C ARG A 62 27.36 -3.51 1.91
N ILE A 63 26.17 -3.92 1.55
CA ILE A 63 25.02 -3.86 2.46
C ILE A 63 25.39 -4.59 3.77
N PRO A 64 25.09 -4.01 4.94
CA PRO A 64 25.31 -4.67 6.22
C PRO A 64 24.62 -6.04 6.28
N ARG A 65 25.31 -7.03 6.87
CA ARG A 65 24.81 -8.40 6.98
C ARG A 65 23.42 -8.48 7.63
N ASP A 66 23.18 -7.64 8.61
CA ASP A 66 21.89 -7.59 9.31
C ASP A 66 20.76 -7.18 8.38
N TYR A 67 21.00 -6.20 7.52
CA TYR A 67 20.00 -5.76 6.54
C TYR A 67 19.81 -6.79 5.42
N SER A 68 20.89 -7.35 4.87
CA SER A 68 20.76 -8.40 3.85
C SER A 68 20.08 -9.66 4.38
N THR A 69 20.30 -10.01 5.65
CA THR A 69 19.60 -11.13 6.32
C THR A 69 18.09 -10.83 6.44
N GLN A 70 17.75 -9.65 6.90
CA GLN A 70 16.35 -9.21 7.01
C GLN A 70 15.65 -9.21 5.64
N MET A 71 16.29 -8.65 4.60
CA MET A 71 15.74 -8.69 3.23
C MET A 71 15.46 -10.13 2.78
N GLN A 72 16.38 -11.06 3.07
CA GLN A 72 16.17 -12.46 2.69
C GLN A 72 14.98 -13.08 3.43
N ILE A 73 14.78 -12.76 4.71
CA ILE A 73 13.58 -13.17 5.45
C ILE A 73 12.32 -12.64 4.75
N MET A 74 12.29 -11.35 4.45
CA MET A 74 11.17 -10.70 3.79
C MET A 74 10.88 -11.33 2.43
N VAL A 75 11.88 -11.52 1.58
CA VAL A 75 11.73 -12.13 0.25
C VAL A 75 11.25 -13.57 0.35
N ASN A 76 11.75 -14.36 1.30
CA ASN A 76 11.30 -15.76 1.48
C ASN A 76 9.82 -15.83 1.84
N THR A 77 9.31 -14.90 2.65
CA THR A 77 7.89 -14.90 3.04
C THR A 77 6.96 -14.58 1.86
N LEU A 78 7.42 -13.85 0.83
CA LEU A 78 6.61 -13.57 -0.36
C LEU A 78 6.19 -14.83 -1.10
N ASN A 79 6.97 -15.93 -1.01
CA ASN A 79 6.60 -17.18 -1.63
C ASN A 79 5.35 -17.84 -0.98
N ASP A 80 5.04 -17.48 0.27
CA ASP A 80 3.90 -17.99 1.02
C ASP A 80 2.67 -17.07 1.00
N ILE A 81 2.85 -15.83 0.54
CA ILE A 81 1.76 -14.87 0.43
C ILE A 81 0.78 -15.31 -0.66
N ARG A 82 -0.51 -15.29 -0.34
CA ARG A 82 -1.60 -15.60 -1.29
C ARG A 82 -2.59 -14.45 -1.31
N THR A 83 -3.36 -14.37 -2.38
CA THR A 83 -4.52 -13.47 -2.44
C THR A 83 -5.47 -13.76 -1.27
N SER A 84 -6.17 -12.73 -0.80
CA SER A 84 -7.07 -12.83 0.33
C SER A 84 -8.24 -11.86 0.16
N GLU A 85 -9.40 -12.28 0.65
CA GLU A 85 -10.61 -11.45 0.75
C GLU A 85 -10.64 -10.59 2.03
N THR A 86 -9.63 -10.72 2.89
CA THR A 86 -9.54 -9.87 4.08
C THR A 86 -9.29 -8.42 3.70
N GLN A 87 -9.86 -7.52 4.46
CA GLN A 87 -9.72 -6.08 4.21
C GLN A 87 -8.79 -5.44 5.24
N VAL A 88 -8.06 -4.42 4.81
CA VAL A 88 -7.32 -3.52 5.71
C VAL A 88 -8.30 -2.86 6.67
N SER A 89 -7.90 -2.64 7.92
CA SER A 89 -8.73 -1.94 8.90
C SER A 89 -9.06 -0.51 8.46
N GLY A 90 -10.25 0.00 8.85
CA GLY A 90 -10.68 1.36 8.55
C GLY A 90 -12.01 1.44 7.81
N THR A 91 -12.37 2.63 7.37
CA THR A 91 -13.61 2.90 6.65
C THR A 91 -13.45 2.61 5.17
N HIS A 92 -14.20 1.65 4.64
CA HIS A 92 -14.20 1.27 3.22
C HIS A 92 -15.31 1.95 2.43
N GLY A 93 -15.18 1.92 1.08
CA GLY A 93 -16.16 2.48 0.15
C GLY A 93 -15.86 3.92 -0.25
N ILE A 94 -14.62 4.38 -0.05
CA ILE A 94 -14.13 5.66 -0.56
C ILE A 94 -13.08 5.36 -1.64
N GLY A 95 -13.38 5.75 -2.87
CA GLY A 95 -12.52 5.55 -4.03
C GLY A 95 -11.88 6.85 -4.50
N VAL A 96 -10.72 6.74 -5.12
CA VAL A 96 -10.07 7.81 -5.89
C VAL A 96 -9.90 7.35 -7.32
N LEU A 97 -10.41 8.17 -8.24
CA LEU A 97 -10.36 7.89 -9.67
C LEU A 97 -8.97 8.20 -10.23
N MET A 98 -8.47 7.31 -11.05
CA MET A 98 -7.28 7.53 -11.87
C MET A 98 -7.55 7.09 -13.32
N ALA A 99 -6.88 7.74 -14.27
CA ALA A 99 -6.90 7.38 -15.69
C ALA A 99 -5.48 7.06 -16.16
N ASN A 100 -5.37 6.28 -17.24
CA ASN A 100 -4.08 5.95 -17.84
C ASN A 100 -3.28 7.19 -18.25
N SER A 101 -3.96 8.29 -18.61
CA SER A 101 -3.35 9.56 -18.97
C SER A 101 -2.52 10.19 -17.85
N LEU A 102 -2.73 9.83 -16.59
CA LEU A 102 -1.94 10.33 -15.46
C LEU A 102 -0.42 10.10 -15.65
N MET A 103 -0.04 8.97 -16.22
CA MET A 103 1.37 8.66 -16.50
C MET A 103 1.95 9.49 -17.66
N PHE A 104 1.13 9.85 -18.64
CA PHE A 104 1.58 10.51 -19.87
C PHE A 104 1.58 12.03 -19.76
N GLN A 105 0.72 12.61 -18.94
CA GLN A 105 0.63 14.07 -18.76
C GLN A 105 1.72 14.66 -17.86
N ARG A 106 2.63 13.84 -17.44
CA ARG A 106 3.83 14.22 -16.70
C ARG A 106 4.93 14.79 -17.61
N PHE A 107 4.90 14.44 -18.89
CA PHE A 107 5.89 14.80 -19.90
C PHE A 107 5.22 15.17 -21.24
N PRO A 108 5.78 16.11 -22.00
CA PRO A 108 6.89 16.98 -21.63
C PRO A 108 6.48 18.01 -20.56
N ASP A 109 7.46 18.59 -19.88
CA ASP A 109 7.24 19.70 -18.97
C ASP A 109 6.69 20.90 -19.74
N HIS A 110 5.89 21.73 -19.06
CA HIS A 110 5.33 22.94 -19.61
C HIS A 110 5.83 24.15 -18.84
N ASP A 111 6.27 25.20 -19.55
CA ASP A 111 6.73 26.44 -18.95
C ASP A 111 5.65 27.05 -18.03
N GLY A 112 6.05 27.36 -16.80
CA GLY A 112 5.14 27.96 -15.81
C GLY A 112 4.16 26.98 -15.16
N TYR A 113 4.24 25.69 -15.46
CA TYR A 113 3.44 24.66 -14.82
C TYR A 113 4.33 23.58 -14.19
N ASP A 114 4.23 23.44 -12.90
CA ASP A 114 4.94 22.44 -12.12
C ASP A 114 3.95 21.48 -11.46
N ASP A 115 4.14 20.19 -11.72
CA ASP A 115 3.46 19.10 -11.02
C ASP A 115 4.51 18.16 -10.43
N PRO A 116 4.93 18.40 -9.18
CA PRO A 116 5.91 17.53 -8.55
C PRO A 116 5.37 16.12 -8.35
N GLN A 117 5.67 15.24 -9.29
CA GLN A 117 5.50 13.77 -9.17
C GLN A 117 4.10 13.32 -8.73
N PHE A 118 3.08 13.57 -9.54
CA PHE A 118 1.69 13.18 -9.25
C PHE A 118 1.06 13.89 -8.03
N SER A 119 1.50 15.11 -7.74
CA SER A 119 1.03 15.84 -6.56
C SER A 119 -0.50 15.98 -6.49
N SER A 120 -1.18 16.18 -7.63
CA SER A 120 -2.65 16.21 -7.67
C SER A 120 -3.30 14.86 -7.38
N PHE A 121 -2.66 13.74 -7.73
CA PHE A 121 -3.15 12.41 -7.35
C PHE A 121 -2.92 12.17 -5.85
N TYR A 122 -1.73 12.45 -5.35
CA TYR A 122 -1.42 12.33 -3.92
C TYR A 122 -2.27 13.27 -3.07
N GLY A 123 -2.59 14.46 -3.57
CA GLY A 123 -3.50 15.39 -2.90
C GLY A 123 -4.90 14.85 -2.65
N GLN A 124 -5.37 13.93 -3.50
CA GLN A 124 -6.65 13.24 -3.29
C GLN A 124 -6.53 12.07 -2.29
N THR A 125 -5.39 11.40 -2.23
CA THR A 125 -5.23 10.15 -1.49
C THR A 125 -4.64 10.36 -0.08
N LEU A 126 -3.55 11.12 0.05
CA LEU A 126 -2.84 11.27 1.32
C LEU A 126 -3.67 11.87 2.45
N PRO A 127 -4.56 12.87 2.23
CA PRO A 127 -5.43 13.36 3.29
C PRO A 127 -6.34 12.30 3.91
N LEU A 128 -6.72 11.28 3.15
CA LEU A 128 -7.52 10.15 3.61
C LEU A 128 -6.65 9.11 4.32
N LEU A 129 -5.54 8.71 3.67
CA LEU A 129 -4.64 7.71 4.20
C LEU A 129 -4.07 8.11 5.57
N LYS A 130 -3.63 9.36 5.73
CA LYS A 130 -3.10 9.84 7.03
C LYS A 130 -4.14 9.86 8.16
N ARG A 131 -5.41 9.68 7.84
CA ARG A 131 -6.52 9.53 8.80
C ARG A 131 -6.98 8.08 8.97
N GLY A 132 -6.19 7.12 8.48
CA GLY A 132 -6.49 5.69 8.58
C GLY A 132 -7.68 5.24 7.74
N ILE A 133 -7.99 5.97 6.67
CA ILE A 133 -9.04 5.63 5.71
C ILE A 133 -8.40 4.95 4.51
N PRO A 134 -8.58 3.64 4.30
CA PRO A 134 -8.09 2.96 3.11
C PRO A 134 -8.79 3.51 1.86
N VAL A 135 -8.00 3.72 0.80
CA VAL A 135 -8.46 4.28 -0.47
C VAL A 135 -8.53 3.18 -1.52
N GLU A 136 -9.67 3.08 -2.19
CA GLU A 136 -9.84 2.18 -3.33
C GLU A 136 -9.45 2.92 -4.62
N LEU A 137 -8.52 2.36 -5.40
CA LEU A 137 -8.16 2.94 -6.70
C LEU A 137 -9.18 2.50 -7.75
N VAL A 138 -9.82 3.48 -8.40
CA VAL A 138 -10.81 3.27 -9.46
C VAL A 138 -10.22 3.73 -10.78
N HIS A 139 -9.92 2.81 -11.67
CA HIS A 139 -9.47 3.16 -13.02
C HIS A 139 -10.65 3.61 -13.86
N MET A 140 -10.51 4.78 -14.49
CA MET A 140 -11.54 5.37 -15.35
C MET A 140 -11.91 4.45 -16.50
N GLU A 141 -10.91 3.81 -17.11
CA GLU A 141 -11.08 2.87 -18.22
C GLU A 141 -11.87 1.62 -17.84
N ASN A 142 -12.00 1.34 -16.54
CA ASN A 142 -12.80 0.23 -16.03
C ASN A 142 -14.26 0.60 -15.76
N THR A 143 -14.63 1.87 -15.85
CA THR A 143 -16.02 2.32 -15.55
C THR A 143 -17.12 1.63 -16.38
N PRO A 144 -16.86 1.13 -17.61
CA PRO A 144 -17.84 0.32 -18.36
C PRO A 144 -18.13 -1.07 -17.76
N PHE A 145 -17.29 -1.57 -16.85
CA PHE A 145 -17.45 -2.88 -16.24
C PHE A 145 -18.36 -2.80 -14.99
N GLY A 146 -19.32 -3.71 -14.89
CA GLY A 146 -20.43 -3.60 -13.93
C GLY A 146 -20.09 -3.67 -12.46
N ASP A 147 -18.90 -4.16 -12.09
CA ASP A 147 -18.40 -4.28 -10.71
C ASP A 147 -17.43 -3.19 -10.28
N THR A 148 -17.04 -2.29 -11.20
CA THR A 148 -16.08 -1.20 -10.93
C THR A 148 -16.50 -0.31 -9.76
N PHE A 149 -17.80 -0.05 -9.62
CA PHE A 149 -18.34 0.79 -8.53
C PHE A 149 -18.90 -0.03 -7.37
N LYS A 150 -18.70 -1.35 -7.36
CA LYS A 150 -19.25 -2.22 -6.33
C LYS A 150 -18.68 -1.88 -4.96
N GLY A 151 -19.53 -1.61 -3.99
CA GLY A 151 -19.13 -1.25 -2.63
C GLY A 151 -18.86 0.24 -2.41
N LEU A 152 -18.56 1.00 -3.46
CA LEU A 152 -18.26 2.43 -3.35
C LEU A 152 -19.49 3.24 -2.89
N LYS A 153 -19.20 4.21 -2.02
CA LYS A 153 -20.14 5.23 -1.52
C LYS A 153 -19.75 6.62 -1.98
N VAL A 154 -18.45 6.90 -1.96
CA VAL A 154 -17.85 8.16 -2.37
C VAL A 154 -16.76 7.88 -3.40
N LEU A 155 -16.74 8.66 -4.47
CA LEU A 155 -15.67 8.67 -5.46
C LEU A 155 -15.10 10.07 -5.55
N VAL A 156 -13.81 10.20 -5.33
CA VAL A 156 -13.07 11.46 -5.51
C VAL A 156 -12.40 11.43 -6.88
N MET A 157 -12.42 12.53 -7.59
CA MET A 157 -11.74 12.67 -8.88
C MET A 157 -11.24 14.08 -9.13
N SER A 158 -10.27 14.16 -10.04
CA SER A 158 -9.74 15.40 -10.58
C SER A 158 -9.34 15.20 -12.03
N TYR A 159 -9.44 16.25 -12.82
CA TYR A 159 -8.81 16.29 -14.14
C TYR A 159 -7.50 17.11 -14.17
N SER A 160 -7.00 17.51 -13.00
CA SER A 160 -5.67 18.11 -12.90
C SER A 160 -4.61 17.06 -13.23
N ASN A 161 -3.87 17.27 -14.33
CA ASN A 161 -2.86 16.36 -14.88
C ASN A 161 -3.38 14.98 -15.30
N MET A 162 -4.68 14.83 -15.49
CA MET A 162 -5.29 13.56 -15.89
C MET A 162 -6.52 13.86 -16.77
N LYS A 163 -6.65 13.16 -17.88
CA LYS A 163 -7.76 13.38 -18.83
C LYS A 163 -8.41 12.08 -19.24
N PRO A 164 -9.72 12.07 -19.49
CA PRO A 164 -10.44 10.89 -19.98
C PRO A 164 -10.14 10.63 -21.45
N MET A 165 -9.83 9.39 -21.80
CA MET A 165 -9.58 8.96 -23.17
C MET A 165 -10.85 9.00 -24.03
N GLU A 166 -12.03 8.82 -23.43
CA GLU A 166 -13.30 8.71 -24.13
C GLU A 166 -14.43 9.40 -23.36
N PRO A 167 -15.38 10.05 -24.07
CA PRO A 167 -16.50 10.73 -23.45
C PRO A 167 -17.47 9.78 -22.71
N ARG A 168 -17.56 8.52 -23.13
CA ARG A 168 -18.50 7.55 -22.56
C ARG A 168 -18.27 7.25 -21.08
N TYR A 169 -17.05 7.44 -20.58
CA TYR A 169 -16.78 7.23 -19.15
C TYR A 169 -17.64 8.14 -18.27
N HIS A 170 -17.97 9.33 -18.75
CA HIS A 170 -18.83 10.27 -18.04
C HIS A 170 -20.29 9.76 -17.93
N ASP A 171 -20.77 8.96 -18.87
CA ASP A 171 -22.10 8.38 -18.80
C ASP A 171 -22.19 7.36 -17.64
N PHE A 172 -21.18 6.50 -17.48
CA PHE A 172 -21.11 5.54 -16.38
C PHE A 172 -20.95 6.22 -15.01
N LEU A 173 -20.12 7.25 -14.92
CA LEU A 173 -19.99 8.05 -13.70
C LEU A 173 -21.32 8.73 -13.33
N ALA A 174 -21.97 9.39 -14.28
CA ALA A 174 -23.23 10.06 -14.04
C ALA A 174 -24.35 9.08 -13.65
N ASP A 175 -24.39 7.91 -14.26
CA ASP A 175 -25.35 6.87 -13.91
C ASP A 175 -25.13 6.31 -12.51
N TRP A 176 -23.87 6.11 -12.11
CA TRP A 176 -23.54 5.68 -10.75
C TRP A 176 -23.97 6.74 -9.72
N VAL A 177 -23.71 8.03 -9.98
CA VAL A 177 -24.15 9.11 -9.11
C VAL A 177 -25.69 9.15 -9.01
N ARG A 178 -26.39 9.11 -10.14
CA ARG A 178 -27.87 9.12 -10.14
C ARG A 178 -28.47 7.96 -9.34
N LYS A 179 -27.79 6.83 -9.25
CA LYS A 179 -28.20 5.66 -8.47
C LYS A 179 -27.90 5.77 -6.98
N GLY A 180 -27.24 6.82 -6.54
CA GLY A 180 -26.97 7.09 -5.11
C GLY A 180 -25.52 7.26 -4.72
N GLY A 181 -24.59 7.22 -5.65
CA GLY A 181 -23.18 7.50 -5.41
C GLY A 181 -22.94 8.99 -5.10
N ALA A 182 -21.89 9.29 -4.34
CA ALA A 182 -21.44 10.63 -4.10
C ALA A 182 -20.12 10.90 -4.82
N LEU A 183 -20.13 11.85 -5.76
CA LEU A 183 -18.94 12.27 -6.50
C LEU A 183 -18.38 13.55 -5.91
N ILE A 184 -17.08 13.58 -5.68
CA ILE A 184 -16.34 14.78 -5.29
C ILE A 184 -15.38 15.11 -6.42
N TYR A 185 -15.61 16.22 -7.07
CA TYR A 185 -14.73 16.76 -8.11
C TYR A 185 -13.84 17.84 -7.51
N CYS A 186 -12.51 17.69 -7.67
CA CYS A 186 -11.54 18.68 -7.27
C CYS A 186 -10.78 19.17 -8.50
N GLY A 187 -10.63 20.47 -8.66
CA GLY A 187 -9.81 21.05 -9.73
C GLY A 187 -10.31 22.40 -10.24
N GLU A 188 -9.36 23.20 -10.67
CA GLU A 188 -9.60 24.49 -11.32
C GLU A 188 -9.74 24.36 -12.84
N ASP A 189 -9.30 23.23 -13.41
CA ASP A 189 -9.32 22.94 -14.85
C ASP A 189 -8.45 23.92 -15.67
N ILE A 190 -7.31 24.30 -15.12
CA ILE A 190 -6.39 25.30 -15.72
C ILE A 190 -5.03 24.72 -16.14
N ASP A 191 -4.79 23.43 -15.97
CA ASP A 191 -3.53 22.82 -16.40
C ASP A 191 -3.38 22.88 -17.94
N PRO A 192 -2.14 22.88 -18.48
CA PRO A 192 -1.88 23.12 -19.90
C PRO A 192 -2.48 22.04 -20.83
N TYR A 193 -2.82 20.87 -20.32
CA TYR A 193 -3.38 19.78 -21.11
C TYR A 193 -4.87 19.95 -21.43
N GLN A 194 -5.55 20.96 -20.86
CA GLN A 194 -6.95 21.27 -21.21
C GLN A 194 -7.10 21.69 -22.67
N SER A 195 -6.09 22.39 -23.20
CA SER A 195 -6.10 22.91 -24.58
C SER A 195 -5.55 21.96 -25.65
N VAL A 196 -5.06 20.78 -25.27
CA VAL A 196 -4.62 19.76 -26.23
C VAL A 196 -5.80 19.36 -27.12
N LEU A 197 -5.56 19.19 -28.44
CA LEU A 197 -6.60 18.80 -29.39
C LEU A 197 -7.05 17.35 -29.14
N GLU A 198 -8.22 17.20 -28.55
CA GLU A 198 -8.78 15.92 -28.12
C GLU A 198 -10.30 15.88 -28.37
N TRP A 199 -10.97 14.79 -28.00
CA TRP A 199 -12.39 14.58 -28.25
C TRP A 199 -13.29 15.69 -27.66
N TRP A 200 -12.90 16.33 -26.55
CA TRP A 200 -13.74 17.37 -25.90
C TRP A 200 -13.73 18.71 -26.66
N ASN A 201 -12.71 18.99 -27.46
CA ASN A 201 -12.58 20.24 -28.20
C ASN A 201 -12.44 20.06 -29.72
N SER A 202 -12.75 18.88 -30.25
CA SER A 202 -12.69 18.54 -31.68
C SER A 202 -13.95 17.79 -32.14
N ASN A 203 -14.05 17.50 -33.42
CA ASN A 203 -15.15 16.72 -34.03
C ASN A 203 -16.55 17.25 -33.69
N GLY A 204 -16.69 18.59 -33.62
CA GLY A 204 -17.95 19.27 -33.31
C GLY A 204 -18.18 19.55 -31.83
N ASN A 205 -17.32 19.03 -30.94
CA ASN A 205 -17.32 19.38 -29.53
C ASN A 205 -16.60 20.71 -29.28
N GLN A 206 -17.09 21.51 -28.36
CA GLN A 206 -16.58 22.83 -28.02
C GLN A 206 -16.46 23.02 -26.49
N TYR A 207 -16.02 21.96 -25.78
CA TYR A 207 -15.73 22.04 -24.36
C TYR A 207 -14.31 22.59 -24.17
N LYS A 208 -14.14 23.49 -23.22
CA LYS A 208 -12.82 24.04 -22.86
C LYS A 208 -12.01 23.04 -22.02
N ALA A 209 -12.71 22.18 -21.28
CA ALA A 209 -12.14 21.13 -20.47
C ALA A 209 -13.05 19.90 -20.50
N PRO A 210 -12.52 18.68 -20.33
CA PRO A 210 -13.36 17.47 -20.28
C PRO A 210 -14.35 17.48 -19.10
N SER A 211 -14.05 18.20 -18.04
CA SER A 211 -14.97 18.39 -16.90
C SER A 211 -16.29 19.05 -17.29
N GLU A 212 -16.29 19.94 -18.28
CA GLU A 212 -17.52 20.57 -18.76
C GLU A 212 -18.52 19.54 -19.29
N HIS A 213 -18.03 18.54 -20.04
CA HIS A 213 -18.87 17.43 -20.50
C HIS A 213 -19.34 16.53 -19.34
N LEU A 214 -18.48 16.27 -18.34
CA LEU A 214 -18.86 15.52 -17.15
C LEU A 214 -20.01 16.22 -16.41
N PHE A 215 -19.88 17.52 -16.16
CA PHE A 215 -20.91 18.30 -15.46
C PHE A 215 -22.22 18.35 -16.24
N GLU A 216 -22.16 18.49 -17.56
CA GLU A 216 -23.34 18.41 -18.42
C GLU A 216 -24.05 17.04 -18.30
N LYS A 217 -23.26 15.93 -18.29
CA LYS A 217 -23.81 14.59 -18.07
C LYS A 217 -24.43 14.41 -16.68
N LEU A 218 -23.91 15.11 -15.68
CA LEU A 218 -24.48 15.12 -14.32
C LEU A 218 -25.72 16.04 -14.19
N GLY A 219 -26.05 16.81 -15.22
CA GLY A 219 -27.18 17.75 -15.23
C GLY A 219 -26.87 19.05 -14.52
N LEU A 220 -25.60 19.44 -14.49
CA LEU A 220 -25.13 20.70 -13.93
C LEU A 220 -24.73 21.68 -15.04
N ASP A 221 -24.51 22.93 -14.67
CA ASP A 221 -23.85 23.90 -15.56
C ASP A 221 -22.48 23.36 -15.96
N ARG A 222 -21.97 23.76 -17.15
CA ARG A 222 -20.67 23.31 -17.65
C ARG A 222 -19.51 23.70 -16.72
N VAL A 223 -19.63 24.81 -16.03
CA VAL A 223 -18.65 25.27 -15.04
C VAL A 223 -19.39 25.61 -13.73
N PRO A 224 -19.80 24.59 -12.97
CA PRO A 224 -20.52 24.84 -11.73
C PRO A 224 -19.61 25.52 -10.71
N ALA A 225 -20.16 26.38 -9.89
CA ALA A 225 -19.45 26.99 -8.77
C ALA A 225 -19.05 25.91 -7.72
N ALA A 226 -18.15 26.25 -6.80
CA ALA A 226 -17.88 25.40 -5.65
C ALA A 226 -19.17 25.21 -4.83
N GLY A 227 -19.48 23.97 -4.45
CA GLY A 227 -20.71 23.65 -3.72
C GLY A 227 -21.13 22.19 -3.89
N THR A 228 -22.27 21.87 -3.30
CA THR A 228 -22.86 20.52 -3.37
C THR A 228 -24.21 20.57 -4.07
N TYR A 229 -24.36 19.67 -5.06
CA TYR A 229 -25.51 19.62 -5.96
C TYR A 229 -26.18 18.24 -5.87
N PRO A 230 -27.49 18.17 -5.84
CA PRO A 230 -28.20 16.90 -5.98
C PRO A 230 -28.08 16.37 -7.41
N CYS A 231 -27.92 15.06 -7.58
CA CYS A 231 -27.92 14.39 -8.87
C CYS A 231 -28.63 13.03 -8.75
N GLY A 232 -29.90 12.97 -9.16
CA GLY A 232 -30.73 11.78 -8.94
C GLY A 232 -30.89 11.45 -7.46
N LYS A 233 -30.50 10.20 -7.06
CA LYS A 233 -30.45 9.77 -5.66
C LYS A 233 -29.15 10.12 -4.97
N GLY A 234 -28.13 10.51 -5.71
CA GLY A 234 -26.79 10.84 -5.24
C GLY A 234 -26.52 12.35 -5.17
N MET A 235 -25.25 12.68 -5.18
CA MET A 235 -24.79 14.06 -5.06
C MET A 235 -23.46 14.27 -5.76
N VAL A 236 -23.19 15.52 -6.14
CA VAL A 236 -21.90 15.98 -6.65
C VAL A 236 -21.41 17.12 -5.78
N THR A 237 -20.22 17.05 -5.24
CA THR A 237 -19.55 18.16 -4.56
C THR A 237 -18.42 18.63 -5.45
N VAL A 238 -18.39 19.94 -5.72
CA VAL A 238 -17.36 20.58 -6.54
C VAL A 238 -16.48 21.45 -5.64
N ILE A 239 -15.18 21.16 -5.67
CA ILE A 239 -14.14 21.92 -4.99
C ILE A 239 -13.25 22.54 -6.09
N ARG A 240 -13.26 23.87 -6.19
CA ARG A 240 -12.47 24.60 -7.19
C ARG A 240 -11.09 24.91 -6.66
N GLU A 241 -10.35 23.83 -6.41
CA GLU A 241 -8.96 23.86 -5.98
C GLU A 241 -8.27 22.60 -6.47
N ASP A 242 -7.05 22.74 -7.00
CA ASP A 242 -6.26 21.61 -7.45
C ASP A 242 -5.79 20.77 -6.25
N PRO A 243 -5.96 19.44 -6.29
CA PRO A 243 -5.68 18.58 -5.14
C PRO A 243 -4.25 18.68 -4.60
N LYS A 244 -3.26 19.03 -5.43
CA LYS A 244 -1.89 19.23 -4.97
C LYS A 244 -1.80 20.23 -3.79
N HIS A 245 -2.67 21.21 -3.74
CA HIS A 245 -2.69 22.20 -2.67
C HIS A 245 -3.11 21.61 -1.32
N PHE A 246 -3.83 20.49 -1.30
CA PHE A 246 -4.24 19.83 -0.05
C PHE A 246 -3.06 19.21 0.71
N VAL A 247 -1.93 18.97 0.03
CA VAL A 247 -0.74 18.32 0.64
C VAL A 247 0.47 19.24 0.71
N LEU A 248 0.51 20.31 -0.07
CA LEU A 248 1.64 21.24 -0.07
C LEU A 248 1.63 22.23 1.11
N LYS A 249 0.49 22.42 1.77
CA LYS A 249 0.35 23.29 2.94
C LYS A 249 -0.44 22.61 4.04
N SER A 250 0.07 22.68 5.26
CA SER A 250 -0.62 22.13 6.43
C SER A 250 -2.00 22.73 6.61
N GLY A 251 -3.01 21.89 6.82
CA GLY A 251 -4.40 22.27 7.06
C GLY A 251 -5.24 22.61 5.82
N ASN A 252 -4.65 22.67 4.63
CA ASN A 252 -5.41 22.95 3.40
C ASN A 252 -6.34 21.79 3.02
N ASP A 253 -6.12 20.61 3.51
CA ASP A 253 -6.95 19.42 3.27
C ASP A 253 -8.27 19.41 4.05
N ARG A 254 -8.51 20.39 4.94
CA ARG A 254 -9.69 20.38 5.83
C ARG A 254 -11.00 20.42 5.06
N GLN A 255 -11.15 21.38 4.15
CA GLN A 255 -12.39 21.51 3.35
C GLN A 255 -12.66 20.27 2.51
N TYR A 256 -11.61 19.72 1.91
CA TYR A 256 -11.69 18.47 1.16
C TYR A 256 -12.13 17.31 2.04
N PHE A 257 -11.50 17.13 3.19
CA PHE A 257 -11.83 16.04 4.12
C PHE A 257 -13.26 16.18 4.68
N ASP A 258 -13.70 17.40 5.03
CA ASP A 258 -15.06 17.67 5.48
C ASP A 258 -16.08 17.32 4.40
N ALA A 259 -15.78 17.61 3.13
CA ALA A 259 -16.63 17.24 2.00
C ALA A 259 -16.74 15.72 1.82
N VAL A 260 -15.61 14.98 1.89
CA VAL A 260 -15.60 13.51 1.83
C VAL A 260 -16.40 12.91 2.98
N SER A 261 -16.20 13.40 4.20
CA SER A 261 -16.90 12.92 5.39
C SER A 261 -18.41 13.15 5.32
N ALA A 262 -18.83 14.33 4.89
CA ALA A 262 -20.25 14.66 4.69
C ALA A 262 -20.89 13.79 3.60
N ALA A 263 -20.18 13.60 2.48
CA ALA A 263 -20.62 12.75 1.38
C ALA A 263 -20.77 11.28 1.83
N TYR A 264 -19.78 10.77 2.57
CA TYR A 264 -19.82 9.41 3.10
C TYR A 264 -20.96 9.21 4.11
N ARG A 265 -21.15 10.13 5.04
CA ARG A 265 -22.27 10.11 6.00
C ARG A 265 -23.60 10.03 5.28
N LYS A 266 -23.79 10.84 4.24
CA LYS A 266 -25.05 10.86 3.46
C LYS A 266 -25.25 9.58 2.67
N SER A 267 -24.20 9.04 2.02
CA SER A 267 -24.33 7.87 1.13
C SER A 267 -24.26 6.53 1.86
N ALA A 268 -23.52 6.44 3.00
CA ALA A 268 -23.34 5.23 3.78
C ALA A 268 -24.20 5.16 5.05
N GLY A 269 -24.79 6.29 5.49
CA GLY A 269 -25.57 6.39 6.72
C GLY A 269 -24.76 6.28 8.00
N LYS A 270 -23.42 6.46 7.94
CA LYS A 270 -22.52 6.38 9.08
C LYS A 270 -21.32 7.32 8.91
N GLU A 271 -20.68 7.65 10.02
CA GLU A 271 -19.46 8.47 10.00
C GLU A 271 -18.25 7.67 9.50
N VAL A 272 -17.23 8.39 9.00
CA VAL A 272 -15.90 7.82 8.77
C VAL A 272 -15.21 7.58 10.12
N GLU A 273 -14.57 6.43 10.25
CA GLU A 273 -13.73 6.12 11.41
C GLU A 273 -12.33 6.69 11.19
N LEU A 274 -11.86 7.51 12.13
CA LEU A 274 -10.51 8.08 12.08
C LEU A 274 -9.55 7.24 12.91
N LYS A 275 -8.42 6.91 12.31
CA LYS A 275 -7.33 6.15 12.92
C LYS A 275 -5.99 6.71 12.48
N ASN A 276 -4.97 6.47 13.28
CA ASN A 276 -3.59 6.76 12.89
C ASN A 276 -2.87 5.51 12.37
N SER A 277 -3.60 4.46 12.00
CA SER A 277 -2.96 3.18 11.70
C SER A 277 -3.77 2.31 10.75
N PHE A 278 -3.06 1.41 10.08
CA PHE A 278 -3.62 0.32 9.29
C PHE A 278 -3.19 -1.02 9.86
N LEU A 279 -4.10 -2.00 9.79
CA LEU A 279 -3.87 -3.38 10.19
C LEU A 279 -4.51 -4.32 9.17
N LEU A 280 -3.77 -5.31 8.71
CA LEU A 280 -4.26 -6.39 7.86
C LEU A 280 -3.82 -7.74 8.41
N GLU A 281 -4.76 -8.67 8.52
CA GLU A 281 -4.50 -10.07 8.81
C GLU A 281 -4.58 -10.88 7.51
N ARG A 282 -3.44 -11.37 7.01
CA ARG A 282 -3.34 -12.08 5.73
C ARG A 282 -2.69 -13.46 5.91
N GLY A 283 -3.49 -14.53 5.90
CA GLY A 283 -3.02 -15.85 6.26
C GLY A 283 -2.45 -15.86 7.68
N PRO A 284 -1.22 -16.36 7.88
CA PRO A 284 -0.55 -16.30 9.18
C PRO A 284 0.11 -14.94 9.47
N TYR A 285 0.05 -13.98 8.55
CA TYR A 285 0.76 -12.72 8.67
C TYR A 285 -0.13 -11.62 9.22
N THR A 286 0.38 -10.87 10.18
CA THR A 286 -0.16 -9.61 10.68
C THR A 286 0.72 -8.48 10.13
N ILE A 287 0.15 -7.62 9.31
CA ILE A 287 0.80 -6.47 8.68
C ILE A 287 0.21 -5.21 9.30
N ALA A 288 1.04 -4.35 9.84
CA ALA A 288 0.59 -3.13 10.51
C ALA A 288 1.46 -1.93 10.13
N ALA A 289 0.87 -0.75 10.15
CA ALA A 289 1.59 0.52 10.04
C ALA A 289 0.92 1.56 10.94
N VAL A 290 1.71 2.28 11.70
CA VAL A 290 1.26 3.44 12.46
C VAL A 290 1.82 4.68 11.77
N LEU A 291 0.93 5.58 11.41
CA LEU A 291 1.25 6.75 10.61
C LEU A 291 1.78 7.86 11.50
N ASP A 292 2.79 8.55 11.04
CA ASP A 292 3.17 9.86 11.51
C ASP A 292 2.27 10.94 10.86
N GLU A 293 2.28 12.16 11.38
CA GLU A 293 1.42 13.26 10.90
C GLU A 293 -0.07 12.86 10.75
N SER A 294 -0.60 12.13 11.71
CA SER A 294 -1.95 11.60 11.69
C SER A 294 -2.86 12.28 12.73
N VAL A 295 -4.00 11.63 13.01
CA VAL A 295 -5.00 12.12 13.98
C VAL A 295 -4.59 11.94 15.43
N SER A 296 -3.58 11.12 15.70
CA SER A 296 -2.99 10.93 17.03
C SER A 296 -1.59 10.33 16.94
N ASP A 297 -0.80 10.47 18.00
CA ASP A 297 0.54 9.89 18.15
C ASP A 297 0.50 8.59 19.00
N ALA A 298 -0.66 8.00 19.19
CA ALA A 298 -0.80 6.77 19.99
C ALA A 298 -0.14 5.59 19.28
N PRO A 299 0.71 4.81 19.94
CA PRO A 299 1.26 3.58 19.37
C PRO A 299 0.16 2.52 19.23
N MET A 300 0.37 1.58 18.31
CA MET A 300 -0.43 0.35 18.23
C MET A 300 0.20 -0.72 19.09
N GLU A 301 -0.60 -1.36 19.94
CA GLU A 301 -0.19 -2.47 20.78
C GLU A 301 -0.85 -3.78 20.32
N LEU A 302 -0.04 -4.78 19.98
CA LEU A 302 -0.49 -6.09 19.54
C LEU A 302 -0.11 -7.14 20.59
N SER A 303 -1.10 -7.83 21.14
CA SER A 303 -0.91 -8.92 22.11
C SER A 303 -1.19 -10.26 21.42
N GLY A 304 -0.27 -11.22 21.55
CA GLY A 304 -0.36 -12.51 20.89
C GLY A 304 0.96 -13.27 20.96
N VAL A 305 1.10 -14.33 20.15
CA VAL A 305 2.38 -14.99 19.96
C VAL A 305 2.83 -14.77 18.54
N TYR A 306 3.82 -13.90 18.39
CA TYR A 306 4.30 -13.42 17.10
C TYR A 306 5.78 -13.73 16.91
N ILE A 307 6.19 -13.97 15.66
CA ILE A 307 7.59 -13.88 15.24
C ILE A 307 7.74 -12.57 14.48
N ASP A 308 8.68 -11.71 14.89
CA ASP A 308 8.97 -10.45 14.20
C ASP A 308 9.80 -10.69 12.95
N LEU A 309 9.21 -10.49 11.79
CA LEU A 309 9.83 -10.76 10.49
C LEU A 309 10.67 -9.57 9.99
N PHE A 310 10.57 -8.41 10.64
CA PHE A 310 11.45 -7.27 10.39
C PHE A 310 12.71 -7.29 11.27
N ASP A 311 12.86 -8.30 12.11
CA ASP A 311 14.07 -8.52 12.89
C ASP A 311 14.85 -9.74 12.35
N LYS A 312 16.16 -9.54 12.07
CA LYS A 312 17.04 -10.59 11.54
C LYS A 312 17.14 -11.84 12.43
N ASP A 313 16.91 -11.67 13.73
CA ASP A 313 16.99 -12.76 14.72
C ASP A 313 15.63 -13.45 14.94
N LEU A 314 14.58 -12.97 14.28
CA LEU A 314 13.23 -13.56 14.33
C LEU A 314 12.73 -13.78 15.77
N PRO A 315 12.75 -12.80 16.66
CA PRO A 315 12.34 -12.99 18.05
C PRO A 315 10.88 -13.42 18.13
N VAL A 316 10.57 -14.29 19.10
CA VAL A 316 9.20 -14.63 19.44
C VAL A 316 8.71 -13.69 20.54
N LEU A 317 7.65 -12.97 20.25
CA LEU A 317 7.11 -11.91 21.10
C LEU A 317 5.70 -12.27 21.57
N THR A 318 5.36 -11.94 22.79
CA THR A 318 3.98 -12.00 23.31
C THR A 318 3.28 -10.66 23.22
N HIS A 319 4.06 -9.60 22.99
CA HIS A 319 3.59 -8.22 22.87
C HIS A 319 4.48 -7.46 21.90
N LYS A 320 3.88 -6.70 20.98
CA LYS A 320 4.58 -5.83 20.04
C LYS A 320 3.97 -4.44 20.10
N VAL A 321 4.82 -3.43 20.26
CA VAL A 321 4.45 -2.01 20.15
C VAL A 321 4.98 -1.50 18.81
N ILE A 322 4.13 -0.81 18.06
CA ILE A 322 4.46 -0.14 16.78
C ILE A 322 4.16 1.34 17.00
N ARG A 323 5.19 2.17 16.89
CA ARG A 323 5.09 3.63 17.13
C ARG A 323 4.74 4.37 15.84
N PRO A 324 4.32 5.64 15.93
CA PRO A 324 4.16 6.49 14.76
C PRO A 324 5.42 6.47 13.86
N GLY A 325 5.21 6.30 12.54
CA GLY A 325 6.26 6.12 11.54
C GLY A 325 6.83 4.69 11.43
N GLU A 326 6.44 3.78 12.32
CA GLU A 326 6.91 2.39 12.29
C GLU A 326 5.90 1.44 11.61
N GLN A 327 6.43 0.33 11.09
CA GLN A 327 5.66 -0.78 10.54
C GLN A 327 5.91 -2.07 11.31
N GLY A 328 4.93 -2.97 11.27
CA GLY A 328 5.03 -4.32 11.80
C GLY A 328 4.76 -5.35 10.72
N TYR A 329 5.63 -6.36 10.64
CA TYR A 329 5.43 -7.55 9.83
C TYR A 329 5.67 -8.78 10.68
N LEU A 330 4.58 -9.43 11.09
CA LEU A 330 4.60 -10.43 12.14
C LEU A 330 4.02 -11.75 11.62
N TYR A 331 4.66 -12.87 11.95
CA TYR A 331 4.07 -14.19 11.78
C TYR A 331 3.27 -14.54 13.04
N ASN A 332 1.96 -14.63 12.94
CA ASN A 332 1.07 -14.97 14.05
C ASN A 332 1.02 -16.50 14.25
N VAL A 333 1.70 -16.98 15.25
CA VAL A 333 1.83 -18.42 15.52
C VAL A 333 0.49 -19.08 15.85
N LYS A 334 -0.46 -18.35 16.42
CA LYS A 334 -1.81 -18.87 16.72
C LYS A 334 -2.66 -19.12 15.48
N ARG A 335 -2.28 -18.55 14.33
CA ARG A 335 -2.99 -18.73 13.05
C ARG A 335 -2.48 -19.89 12.22
N ILE A 336 -1.58 -20.72 12.75
CA ILE A 336 -1.13 -21.93 12.09
C ILE A 336 -2.30 -22.91 12.03
N SER A 337 -2.79 -23.19 10.82
CA SER A 337 -3.90 -24.11 10.60
C SER A 337 -3.47 -25.57 10.75
N GLY A 338 -4.32 -26.40 11.36
CA GLY A 338 -4.18 -27.84 11.47
C GLY A 338 -3.43 -28.33 12.72
N ARG A 339 -3.32 -29.67 12.88
CA ARG A 339 -2.50 -30.27 13.94
C ARG A 339 -1.04 -29.84 13.75
N ALA A 340 -0.42 -29.38 14.83
CA ALA A 340 0.98 -28.95 14.84
C ALA A 340 1.89 -30.06 14.27
N LYS A 341 2.22 -29.96 12.99
CA LYS A 341 3.24 -30.79 12.34
C LYS A 341 4.57 -30.05 12.43
N ALA A 342 5.67 -30.80 12.49
CA ALA A 342 6.99 -30.18 12.38
C ALA A 342 7.11 -29.48 11.04
N LYS A 343 7.51 -28.17 11.05
CA LYS A 343 7.79 -27.39 9.86
C LYS A 343 8.65 -26.15 10.16
N VAL A 344 9.38 -25.67 9.17
CA VAL A 344 9.99 -24.32 9.22
C VAL A 344 8.89 -23.30 9.02
N LEU A 345 8.79 -22.32 9.93
CA LEU A 345 7.80 -21.24 9.86
C LEU A 345 8.30 -20.07 9.02
N CYS A 346 9.53 -19.64 9.27
CA CYS A 346 10.19 -18.57 8.56
C CYS A 346 11.71 -18.64 8.78
N GLY A 347 12.46 -17.99 7.90
CA GLY A 347 13.92 -17.95 7.99
C GLY A 347 14.58 -17.17 6.85
N ALA A 348 15.86 -16.90 7.03
CA ALA A 348 16.70 -16.25 6.02
C ALA A 348 17.19 -17.21 4.93
N SER A 349 16.86 -18.49 5.01
CA SER A 349 17.23 -19.52 4.03
C SER A 349 16.05 -19.97 3.20
N ARG A 350 16.29 -20.33 1.96
CA ARG A 350 15.36 -21.19 1.21
C ARG A 350 15.44 -22.61 1.75
N ILE A 351 14.28 -23.22 1.98
CA ILE A 351 14.14 -24.55 2.56
C ILE A 351 13.84 -25.55 1.45
N TYR A 352 14.58 -26.65 1.47
CA TYR A 352 14.46 -27.76 0.53
C TYR A 352 14.43 -29.08 1.30
N ASP A 353 13.92 -30.12 0.67
CA ASP A 353 13.96 -31.52 1.18
C ASP A 353 13.44 -31.65 2.62
N GLU A 354 12.39 -30.91 2.96
CA GLU A 354 11.76 -30.93 4.27
C GLU A 354 11.13 -32.31 4.52
N LYS A 355 11.55 -33.00 5.58
CA LYS A 355 11.09 -34.35 5.94
C LYS A 355 10.71 -34.42 7.41
N ALA A 356 9.45 -34.75 7.68
CA ALA A 356 8.95 -34.99 9.01
C ALA A 356 8.81 -36.53 9.25
N GLY A 357 9.69 -37.11 10.07
CA GLY A 357 9.60 -38.48 10.53
C GLY A 357 8.86 -38.60 11.87
N LYS A 358 8.70 -39.84 12.36
CA LYS A 358 8.04 -40.09 13.67
C LYS A 358 8.76 -39.45 14.86
N ARG A 359 10.10 -39.34 14.81
CA ARG A 359 10.96 -38.80 15.87
C ARG A 359 12.04 -37.87 15.37
N SER A 360 11.99 -37.47 14.12
CA SER A 360 12.98 -36.59 13.49
C SER A 360 12.32 -35.60 12.55
N TYR A 361 12.95 -34.46 12.40
CA TYR A 361 12.61 -33.47 11.41
C TYR A 361 13.91 -32.97 10.78
N SER A 362 13.98 -32.95 9.47
CA SER A 362 15.17 -32.53 8.73
C SER A 362 14.80 -31.71 7.50
N PHE A 363 15.70 -30.85 7.09
CA PHE A 363 15.57 -30.01 5.88
C PHE A 363 16.97 -29.57 5.44
N VAL A 364 17.05 -29.11 4.18
CA VAL A 364 18.22 -28.44 3.64
C VAL A 364 17.94 -26.94 3.58
N ALA A 365 18.82 -26.15 4.15
CA ALA A 365 18.75 -24.70 4.15
C ALA A 365 19.86 -24.10 3.26
N LYS A 366 19.49 -23.20 2.33
CA LYS A 366 20.43 -22.48 1.45
C LYS A 366 20.18 -20.99 1.57
N SER A 367 21.23 -20.24 1.92
CA SER A 367 21.19 -18.78 2.05
C SER A 367 22.14 -18.12 1.04
N PRO A 368 21.87 -16.88 0.62
CA PRO A 368 22.86 -16.08 -0.10
C PRO A 368 24.12 -15.84 0.74
N LEU A 369 25.20 -15.48 0.06
CA LEU A 369 26.41 -15.00 0.73
C LEU A 369 26.11 -13.75 1.57
N HIS A 370 26.89 -13.54 2.62
CA HIS A 370 26.77 -12.38 3.52
C HIS A 370 25.44 -12.26 4.28
N THR A 371 24.74 -13.37 4.47
CA THR A 371 23.56 -13.45 5.35
C THR A 371 23.83 -14.32 6.57
N THR A 372 23.09 -14.09 7.65
CA THR A 372 23.05 -14.96 8.82
C THR A 372 21.85 -15.89 8.68
N ASN A 373 22.04 -17.18 8.97
CA ASN A 373 20.97 -18.15 8.81
C ASN A 373 20.17 -18.32 10.10
N ALA A 374 19.22 -17.41 10.33
CA ALA A 374 18.22 -17.54 11.37
C ALA A 374 16.97 -18.24 10.83
N SER A 375 16.40 -19.19 11.57
CA SER A 375 15.17 -19.88 11.22
C SER A 375 14.31 -20.18 12.44
N ARG A 376 12.99 -20.09 12.29
CA ARG A 376 12.03 -20.53 13.31
C ARG A 376 11.35 -21.82 12.86
N ILE A 377 11.41 -22.81 13.72
CA ILE A 377 10.92 -24.17 13.44
C ILE A 377 9.85 -24.50 14.47
N LEU A 378 8.67 -24.86 13.99
CA LEU A 378 7.63 -25.44 14.84
C LEU A 378 7.91 -26.92 15.00
N LEU A 379 7.92 -27.41 16.24
CA LEU A 379 8.05 -28.83 16.57
C LEU A 379 6.96 -29.24 17.57
N PRO A 380 6.42 -30.46 17.50
CA PRO A 380 5.40 -30.91 18.43
C PRO A 380 5.94 -31.15 19.86
N LYS A 381 7.27 -31.28 20.01
CA LYS A 381 7.98 -31.44 21.29
C LYS A 381 9.36 -30.81 21.18
N GLN A 382 9.93 -30.48 22.33
CA GLN A 382 11.31 -30.02 22.42
C GLN A 382 12.27 -31.04 21.83
N PRO A 383 13.20 -30.66 20.94
CA PRO A 383 14.20 -31.58 20.41
C PRO A 383 15.20 -32.02 21.49
N ILE A 384 15.58 -33.27 21.47
CA ILE A 384 16.63 -33.80 22.36
C ILE A 384 18.02 -33.43 21.78
N ARG A 385 18.14 -33.37 20.47
CA ARG A 385 19.36 -33.07 19.75
C ARG A 385 19.07 -32.28 18.47
N VAL A 386 19.91 -31.33 18.19
CA VAL A 386 19.90 -30.56 16.94
C VAL A 386 21.26 -30.75 16.27
N CYS A 387 21.25 -31.06 14.97
CA CYS A 387 22.48 -31.20 14.19
C CYS A 387 22.44 -30.26 12.97
N VAL A 388 23.59 -29.69 12.63
CA VAL A 388 23.83 -28.93 11.41
C VAL A 388 25.00 -29.60 10.67
N ASN A 389 24.78 -30.04 9.42
CA ASN A 389 25.77 -30.78 8.63
C ASN A 389 26.36 -31.97 9.42
N GLU A 390 25.48 -32.78 10.02
CA GLU A 390 25.82 -33.94 10.82
C GLU A 390 26.55 -33.66 12.14
N LYS A 391 26.91 -32.42 12.42
CA LYS A 391 27.53 -32.00 13.68
C LYS A 391 26.48 -31.51 14.66
N GLU A 392 26.62 -31.91 15.92
CA GLU A 392 25.73 -31.41 16.96
C GLU A 392 25.90 -29.91 17.18
N ALA A 393 24.78 -29.17 17.22
CA ALA A 393 24.77 -27.75 17.51
C ALA A 393 25.06 -27.52 18.99
N VAL A 394 26.06 -26.69 19.29
CA VAL A 394 26.49 -26.38 20.67
C VAL A 394 25.55 -25.42 21.40
N SER A 395 24.77 -24.63 20.67
CA SER A 395 23.70 -23.77 21.25
C SER A 395 22.53 -23.60 20.30
N TYR A 396 21.34 -23.58 20.85
CA TYR A 396 20.10 -23.21 20.19
C TYR A 396 19.10 -22.72 21.25
N THR A 397 18.17 -21.87 20.84
CA THR A 397 17.12 -21.37 21.73
C THR A 397 15.81 -22.05 21.41
N HIS A 398 15.07 -22.52 22.41
CA HIS A 398 13.71 -23.02 22.25
C HIS A 398 12.72 -22.22 23.10
N LEU A 399 11.50 -22.15 22.62
CA LEU A 399 10.36 -21.55 23.30
C LEU A 399 9.23 -22.56 23.34
N THR A 400 8.67 -22.79 24.51
CA THR A 400 7.45 -23.58 24.67
C THR A 400 6.28 -22.64 24.47
N LEU A 401 5.43 -22.91 23.48
CA LEU A 401 4.19 -22.17 23.30
C LEU A 401 3.22 -22.56 24.42
N PRO A 402 2.46 -21.59 24.99
CA PRO A 402 1.40 -21.93 25.93
C PRO A 402 0.41 -22.91 25.29
N THR A 403 0.13 -23.98 25.96
CA THR A 403 -0.99 -24.87 25.60
C THR A 403 -2.27 -24.15 26.02
N THR A 404 -3.06 -23.72 25.03
CA THR A 404 -4.44 -23.24 25.27
C THR A 404 -5.36 -24.41 25.47
#